data_43e8c8725fbb76dba3932e65f0c4420a
#
_entry.id   43e8c8725fbb76dba3932e65f0c4420a
#
_cell.length_a   1.000
_cell.length_b   1.000
_cell.length_c   1.000
_cell.angle_alpha   90.00
_cell.angle_beta   90.00
_cell.angle_gamma   90.00
#
_symmetry.space_group_name_H-M   'P 1'
#
loop_
_entity.id
_entity.type
_entity.pdbx_description
1 polymer ?
#
loop_
_entity_poly.entity_id
_entity_poly.type
_entity_poly.pdbx_seq_one_letter_code
_entity_poly.pdbx_strand_id
1 'polypeptide(L)'
;MKTATNNRREQFLNLYQIHRHKDQANFYRARCAEFERARRQAIITAGVLMFLTAIVSMLTASNLYGPKWLWAVLGVLFPSLSTALTAYNSLFAFEQQSKLYQDAANALHRAEADAYGLLQAADETEYPKRLEAYVNQVEEIFRKEQGQWGQLTSEIKSVEPQKPKELKK
;
A
#
# COMPACT_ATOMS: atom_id res chain seq x y z
N MET A 1 -16.11 -44.99 7.25
CA MET A 1 -16.61 -43.67 7.64
C MET A 1 -15.47 -42.64 7.85
N LYS A 2 -14.28 -43.01 8.29
CA LYS A 2 -13.10 -42.14 8.49
C LYS A 2 -12.58 -41.47 7.20
N THR A 3 -12.60 -42.16 6.05
CA THR A 3 -12.09 -41.65 4.75
C THR A 3 -12.93 -40.50 4.19
N ALA A 4 -14.26 -40.47 4.40
CA ALA A 4 -15.13 -39.42 3.89
C ALA A 4 -14.97 -38.10 4.67
N THR A 5 -14.63 -38.15 5.96
CA THR A 5 -14.42 -36.95 6.79
C THR A 5 -13.09 -36.30 6.47
N ASN A 6 -12.02 -37.06 6.22
CA ASN A 6 -10.70 -36.55 5.81
C ASN A 6 -10.80 -35.90 4.45
N ASN A 7 -11.49 -36.48 3.49
CA ASN A 7 -11.66 -35.88 2.17
C ASN A 7 -12.40 -34.53 2.22
N ARG A 8 -13.41 -34.36 3.09
CA ARG A 8 -14.09 -33.06 3.28
C ARG A 8 -13.17 -31.99 3.89
N ARG A 9 -12.29 -32.36 4.83
CA ARG A 9 -11.35 -31.43 5.47
C ARG A 9 -10.29 -30.97 4.48
N GLU A 10 -9.75 -31.87 3.69
CA GLU A 10 -8.79 -31.54 2.63
C GLU A 10 -9.42 -30.66 1.55
N GLN A 11 -10.66 -30.95 1.16
CA GLN A 11 -11.41 -30.10 0.23
C GLN A 11 -11.65 -28.71 0.80
N PHE A 12 -12.04 -28.60 2.08
CA PHE A 12 -12.21 -27.31 2.75
C PHE A 12 -10.89 -26.53 2.78
N LEU A 13 -9.79 -27.16 3.19
CA LEU A 13 -8.48 -26.53 3.22
C LEU A 13 -8.07 -26.01 1.84
N ASN A 14 -8.25 -26.83 0.81
CA ASN A 14 -7.92 -26.46 -0.57
C ASN A 14 -8.77 -25.28 -1.06
N LEU A 15 -10.09 -25.31 -0.83
CA LEU A 15 -10.98 -24.20 -1.16
C LEU A 15 -10.63 -22.92 -0.39
N TYR A 16 -10.34 -23.03 0.90
CA TYR A 16 -9.94 -21.91 1.73
C TYR A 16 -8.61 -21.30 1.26
N GLN A 17 -7.63 -22.14 0.96
CA GLN A 17 -6.34 -21.69 0.44
C GLN A 17 -6.46 -21.00 -0.92
N ILE A 18 -7.28 -21.52 -1.83
CA ILE A 18 -7.45 -20.94 -3.16
C ILE A 18 -8.23 -19.63 -3.07
N HIS A 19 -9.44 -19.67 -2.52
CA HIS A 19 -10.39 -18.55 -2.61
C HIS A 19 -10.22 -17.49 -1.52
N ARG A 20 -9.66 -17.84 -0.38
CA ARG A 20 -9.49 -16.87 0.70
C ARG A 20 -8.04 -16.41 0.85
N HIS A 21 -7.12 -17.36 0.92
CA HIS A 21 -5.72 -17.04 1.18
C HIS A 21 -4.99 -16.53 -0.07
N LYS A 22 -4.97 -17.30 -1.16
CA LYS A 22 -4.22 -16.93 -2.39
C LYS A 22 -4.82 -15.73 -3.11
N ASP A 23 -6.15 -15.63 -3.19
CA ASP A 23 -6.79 -14.48 -3.82
C ASP A 23 -6.46 -13.19 -3.07
N GLN A 24 -6.51 -13.19 -1.73
CA GLN A 24 -6.15 -12.03 -0.93
C GLN A 24 -4.64 -11.72 -1.00
N ALA A 25 -3.78 -12.73 -0.95
CA ALA A 25 -2.34 -12.52 -1.10
C ALA A 25 -1.99 -11.91 -2.47
N ASN A 26 -2.63 -12.36 -3.54
CA ASN A 26 -2.46 -11.80 -4.88
C ASN A 26 -3.00 -10.36 -4.97
N PHE A 27 -4.16 -10.09 -4.37
CA PHE A 27 -4.71 -8.75 -4.27
C PHE A 27 -3.73 -7.80 -3.56
N TYR A 28 -3.18 -8.18 -2.41
CA TYR A 28 -2.23 -7.35 -1.67
C TYR A 28 -0.95 -7.09 -2.46
N ARG A 29 -0.41 -8.11 -3.13
CA ARG A 29 0.78 -7.95 -4.00
C ARG A 29 0.51 -7.00 -5.17
N ALA A 30 -0.65 -7.13 -5.81
CA ALA A 30 -1.03 -6.25 -6.91
C ALA A 30 -1.17 -4.80 -6.45
N ARG A 31 -1.83 -4.57 -5.30
CA ARG A 31 -1.98 -3.24 -4.72
C ARG A 31 -0.66 -2.63 -4.28
N CYS A 32 0.20 -3.41 -3.62
CA CYS A 32 1.56 -2.99 -3.28
C CYS A 32 2.31 -2.49 -4.52
N ALA A 33 2.32 -3.29 -5.60
CA ALA A 33 2.99 -2.92 -6.85
C ALA A 33 2.38 -1.66 -7.50
N GLU A 34 1.06 -1.45 -7.40
CA GLU A 34 0.37 -0.27 -7.91
C GLU A 34 0.82 0.99 -7.15
N PHE A 35 0.81 0.96 -5.81
CA PHE A 35 1.24 2.09 -4.98
C PHE A 35 2.73 2.39 -5.11
N GLU A 36 3.58 1.37 -5.22
CA GLU A 36 5.01 1.57 -5.48
C GLU A 36 5.28 2.22 -6.84
N ARG A 37 4.52 1.85 -7.88
CA ARG A 37 4.62 2.49 -9.20
C ARG A 37 4.20 3.95 -9.12
N ALA A 38 3.06 4.25 -8.47
CA ALA A 38 2.57 5.62 -8.30
C ALA A 38 3.59 6.48 -7.55
N ARG A 39 4.14 5.98 -6.44
CA ARG A 39 5.19 6.64 -5.66
C ARG A 39 6.44 6.91 -6.50
N ARG A 40 6.92 5.90 -7.22
CA ARG A 40 8.11 6.02 -8.06
C ARG A 40 7.90 7.03 -9.19
N GLN A 41 6.74 7.03 -9.84
CA GLN A 41 6.40 8.02 -10.86
C GLN A 41 6.37 9.43 -10.27
N ALA A 42 5.76 9.63 -9.10
CA ALA A 42 5.74 10.93 -8.42
C ALA A 42 7.16 11.44 -8.11
N ILE A 43 8.04 10.58 -7.57
CA ILE A 43 9.43 10.93 -7.25
C ILE A 43 10.21 11.28 -8.51
N ILE A 44 10.11 10.49 -9.57
CA ILE A 44 10.80 10.73 -10.84
C ILE A 44 10.32 12.04 -11.45
N THR A 45 9.00 12.28 -11.49
CA THR A 45 8.43 13.52 -12.04
C THR A 45 8.87 14.74 -11.25
N ALA A 46 8.85 14.67 -9.92
CA ALA A 46 9.37 15.75 -9.07
C ALA A 46 10.86 16.03 -9.32
N GLY A 47 11.67 14.97 -9.45
CA GLY A 47 13.09 15.07 -9.77
C GLY A 47 13.35 15.74 -11.14
N VAL A 48 12.59 15.35 -12.17
CA VAL A 48 12.66 15.97 -13.50
C VAL A 48 12.29 17.45 -13.44
N LEU A 49 11.23 17.82 -12.73
CA LEU A 49 10.83 19.23 -12.56
C LEU A 49 11.92 20.04 -11.85
N MET A 50 12.55 19.49 -10.82
CA MET A 50 13.65 20.14 -10.13
C MET A 50 14.88 20.30 -11.02
N PHE A 51 15.20 19.29 -11.84
CA PHE A 51 16.29 19.37 -12.81
C PHE A 51 16.03 20.44 -13.88
N LEU A 52 14.81 20.51 -14.40
CA LEU A 52 14.39 21.55 -15.34
C LEU A 52 14.48 22.94 -14.70
N THR A 53 14.16 23.08 -13.41
CA THR A 53 14.34 24.32 -12.65
C THR A 53 15.80 24.78 -12.65
N ALA A 54 16.73 23.85 -12.43
CA ALA A 54 18.15 24.17 -12.44
C ALA A 54 18.62 24.68 -13.81
N ILE A 55 18.16 24.05 -14.90
CA ILE A 55 18.43 24.47 -16.28
C ILE A 55 17.88 25.88 -16.54
N VAL A 56 16.61 26.11 -16.19
CA VAL A 56 15.96 27.42 -16.36
C VAL A 56 16.71 28.52 -15.58
N SER A 57 17.13 28.23 -14.34
CA SER A 57 17.89 29.15 -13.53
C SER A 57 19.23 29.50 -14.18
N MET A 58 19.92 28.53 -14.76
CA MET A 58 21.16 28.73 -15.48
C MET A 58 20.97 29.60 -16.74
N LEU A 59 19.91 29.33 -17.51
CA LEU A 59 19.58 30.11 -18.70
C LEU A 59 19.17 31.54 -18.37
N THR A 60 18.47 31.75 -17.27
CA THR A 60 18.12 33.09 -16.76
C THR A 60 19.38 33.90 -16.39
N ALA A 61 20.34 33.27 -15.72
CA ALA A 61 21.58 33.89 -15.31
C ALA A 61 22.49 34.25 -16.50
N SER A 62 22.49 33.43 -17.55
CA SER A 62 23.38 33.60 -18.72
C SER A 62 22.97 34.71 -19.68
N ASN A 63 21.74 35.23 -19.59
CA ASN A 63 21.18 36.23 -20.51
C ASN A 63 21.23 35.85 -22.01
N LEU A 64 21.41 34.56 -22.33
CA LEU A 64 21.76 34.10 -23.66
C LEU A 64 20.56 33.95 -24.62
N TYR A 65 19.34 33.68 -24.10
CA TYR A 65 18.22 33.33 -24.96
C TYR A 65 16.87 33.85 -24.46
N GLY A 66 16.11 34.48 -25.33
CA GLY A 66 14.67 34.73 -25.19
C GLY A 66 14.30 35.86 -24.18
N PRO A 67 12.99 36.12 -24.05
CA PRO A 67 12.51 37.16 -23.15
C PRO A 67 12.66 36.70 -21.67
N LYS A 68 13.30 37.55 -20.87
CA LYS A 68 13.59 37.25 -19.43
C LYS A 68 12.37 36.88 -18.60
N TRP A 69 11.20 37.43 -18.91
CA TRP A 69 9.97 37.14 -18.20
C TRP A 69 9.55 35.68 -18.32
N LEU A 70 9.79 35.05 -19.47
CA LEU A 70 9.42 33.64 -19.71
C LEU A 70 10.24 32.70 -18.83
N TRP A 71 11.55 32.95 -18.73
CA TRP A 71 12.43 32.17 -17.85
C TRP A 71 12.09 32.38 -16.37
N ALA A 72 11.73 33.61 -15.98
CA ALA A 72 11.27 33.89 -14.63
C ALA A 72 9.99 33.14 -14.28
N VAL A 73 9.00 33.09 -15.19
CA VAL A 73 7.77 32.34 -14.97
C VAL A 73 8.03 30.84 -14.86
N LEU A 74 8.84 30.27 -15.75
CA LEU A 74 9.19 28.83 -15.69
C LEU A 74 9.98 28.50 -14.42
N GLY A 75 10.87 29.38 -13.98
CA GLY A 75 11.65 29.25 -12.75
C GLY A 75 10.80 29.19 -11.48
N VAL A 76 9.60 29.76 -11.49
CA VAL A 76 8.63 29.68 -10.38
C VAL A 76 7.69 28.51 -10.56
N LEU A 77 7.26 28.25 -11.78
CA LEU A 77 6.25 27.22 -12.09
C LEU A 77 6.74 25.80 -11.76
N PHE A 78 7.97 25.45 -12.19
CA PHE A 78 8.49 24.09 -12.00
C PHE A 78 8.69 23.72 -10.52
N PRO A 79 9.28 24.54 -9.66
CA PRO A 79 9.37 24.24 -8.24
C PRO A 79 8.00 24.17 -7.57
N SER A 80 7.06 25.04 -7.97
CA SER A 80 5.70 25.02 -7.42
C SER A 80 4.97 23.70 -7.74
N LEU A 81 5.08 23.22 -8.99
CA LEU A 81 4.55 21.92 -9.39
C LEU A 81 5.23 20.76 -8.66
N SER A 82 6.56 20.82 -8.52
CA SER A 82 7.31 19.80 -7.77
C SER A 82 6.88 19.73 -6.31
N THR A 83 6.70 20.89 -5.67
CA THR A 83 6.19 20.98 -4.29
C THR A 83 4.76 20.44 -4.16
N ALA A 84 3.87 20.82 -5.08
CA ALA A 84 2.51 20.31 -5.11
C ALA A 84 2.45 18.78 -5.28
N LEU A 85 3.32 18.22 -6.14
CA LEU A 85 3.40 16.77 -6.35
C LEU A 85 3.94 16.06 -5.11
N THR A 86 4.92 16.65 -4.43
CA THR A 86 5.45 16.11 -3.18
C THR A 86 4.41 16.14 -2.07
N ALA A 87 3.67 17.23 -1.94
CA ALA A 87 2.56 17.36 -0.99
C ALA A 87 1.45 16.33 -1.29
N TYR A 88 1.09 16.16 -2.55
CA TYR A 88 0.14 15.13 -2.99
C TYR A 88 0.61 13.73 -2.58
N ASN A 89 1.86 13.38 -2.86
CA ASN A 89 2.42 12.09 -2.47
C ASN A 89 2.40 11.86 -0.95
N SER A 90 2.63 12.91 -0.16
CA SER A 90 2.55 12.88 1.30
C SER A 90 1.11 12.72 1.81
N LEU A 91 0.16 13.44 1.23
CA LEU A 91 -1.26 13.38 1.60
C LEU A 91 -1.87 11.99 1.36
N PHE A 92 -1.53 11.36 0.23
CA PHE A 92 -2.02 10.02 -0.10
C PHE A 92 -1.26 8.91 0.61
N ALA A 93 -0.20 9.23 1.35
CA ALA A 93 0.56 8.28 2.15
C ALA A 93 0.94 6.98 1.39
N PHE A 94 1.28 7.08 0.10
CA PHE A 94 1.53 5.92 -0.78
C PHE A 94 2.56 4.95 -0.21
N GLU A 95 3.57 5.47 0.50
CA GLU A 95 4.57 4.63 1.16
C GLU A 95 3.99 3.80 2.30
N GLN A 96 3.14 4.41 3.12
CA GLN A 96 2.49 3.72 4.25
C GLN A 96 1.51 2.67 3.75
N GLN A 97 0.72 3.00 2.72
CA GLN A 97 -0.20 2.07 2.09
C GLN A 97 0.53 0.89 1.45
N SER A 98 1.62 1.13 0.72
CA SER A 98 2.43 0.06 0.15
C SER A 98 2.99 -0.87 1.22
N LYS A 99 3.52 -0.32 2.33
CA LYS A 99 4.01 -1.11 3.47
C LYS A 99 2.93 -1.97 4.10
N LEU A 100 1.72 -1.42 4.33
CA LEU A 100 0.60 -2.17 4.90
C LEU A 100 0.25 -3.40 4.06
N TYR A 101 0.12 -3.22 2.74
CA TYR A 101 -0.15 -4.34 1.85
C TYR A 101 1.01 -5.34 1.78
N GLN A 102 2.25 -4.87 1.81
CA GLN A 102 3.43 -5.73 1.83
C GLN A 102 3.50 -6.56 3.10
N ASP A 103 3.25 -5.94 4.25
CA ASP A 103 3.26 -6.63 5.55
C ASP A 103 2.15 -7.68 5.63
N ALA A 104 0.94 -7.36 5.14
CA ALA A 104 -0.16 -8.31 5.07
C ALA A 104 0.17 -9.49 4.12
N ALA A 105 0.72 -9.23 2.94
CA ALA A 105 1.12 -10.27 1.99
C ALA A 105 2.22 -11.17 2.57
N ASN A 106 3.20 -10.60 3.25
CA ASN A 106 4.29 -11.35 3.90
C ASN A 106 3.77 -12.17 5.09
N ALA A 107 2.84 -11.62 5.88
CA ALA A 107 2.21 -12.34 7.00
C ALA A 107 1.41 -13.55 6.50
N LEU A 108 0.63 -13.39 5.41
CA LEU A 108 -0.07 -14.48 4.77
C LEU A 108 0.88 -15.56 4.24
N HIS A 109 1.97 -15.16 3.59
CA HIS A 109 2.94 -16.12 3.08
C HIS A 109 3.63 -16.93 4.20
N ARG A 110 3.93 -16.30 5.34
CA ARG A 110 4.44 -17.00 6.53
C ARG A 110 3.42 -17.96 7.10
N ALA A 111 2.15 -17.52 7.24
CA ALA A 111 1.07 -18.38 7.73
C ALA A 111 0.86 -19.62 6.84
N GLU A 112 1.00 -19.47 5.50
CA GLU A 112 0.94 -20.61 4.57
C GLU A 112 2.09 -21.58 4.77
N ALA A 113 3.32 -21.06 4.89
CA ALA A 113 4.52 -21.90 5.08
C ALA A 113 4.47 -22.68 6.42
N ASP A 114 4.04 -22.00 7.50
CA ASP A 114 3.90 -22.61 8.81
C ASP A 114 2.81 -23.69 8.81
N ALA A 115 1.66 -23.40 8.18
CA ALA A 115 0.55 -24.32 8.10
C ALA A 115 0.88 -25.60 7.29
N TYR A 116 1.64 -25.45 6.21
CA TYR A 116 2.02 -26.59 5.36
C TYR A 116 2.80 -27.65 6.15
N GLY A 117 3.81 -27.23 6.92
CA GLY A 117 4.61 -28.12 7.78
C GLY A 117 3.78 -28.75 8.92
N LEU A 118 2.94 -27.96 9.56
CA LEU A 118 2.13 -28.39 10.70
C LEU A 118 1.00 -29.33 10.29
N LEU A 119 0.37 -29.11 9.15
CA LEU A 119 -0.73 -29.95 8.66
C LEU A 119 -0.25 -31.29 8.11
N GLN A 120 0.93 -31.35 7.48
CA GLN A 120 1.54 -32.60 7.03
C GLN A 120 1.99 -33.50 8.16
N ALA A 121 2.46 -32.92 9.29
CA ALA A 121 2.94 -33.67 10.45
C ALA A 121 1.83 -34.02 11.45
N ALA A 122 0.58 -33.61 11.22
CA ALA A 122 -0.51 -33.79 12.18
C ALA A 122 -1.15 -35.17 12.10
N ASP A 123 -1.32 -35.79 13.25
CA ASP A 123 -2.16 -36.99 13.39
C ASP A 123 -3.64 -36.63 13.17
N GLU A 124 -4.49 -37.63 12.86
CA GLU A 124 -5.93 -37.44 12.63
C GLU A 124 -6.65 -36.69 13.77
N THR A 125 -6.19 -36.80 14.98
CA THR A 125 -6.75 -36.17 16.18
C THR A 125 -6.32 -34.70 16.35
N GLU A 126 -5.14 -34.35 15.89
CA GLU A 126 -4.57 -33.00 15.97
C GLU A 126 -4.90 -32.13 14.76
N TYR A 127 -5.13 -32.75 13.60
CA TYR A 127 -5.39 -32.04 12.35
C TYR A 127 -6.51 -30.99 12.46
N PRO A 128 -7.69 -31.25 13.09
CA PRO A 128 -8.73 -30.23 13.20
C PRO A 128 -8.29 -28.99 13.99
N LYS A 129 -7.56 -29.19 15.09
CA LYS A 129 -7.07 -28.09 15.95
C LYS A 129 -6.05 -27.24 15.21
N ARG A 130 -5.17 -27.87 14.45
CA ARG A 130 -4.15 -27.15 13.66
C ARG A 130 -4.77 -26.41 12.48
N LEU A 131 -5.79 -27.01 11.84
CA LEU A 131 -6.54 -26.33 10.78
C LEU A 131 -7.28 -25.10 11.31
N GLU A 132 -7.93 -25.22 12.47
CA GLU A 132 -8.59 -24.10 13.13
C GLU A 132 -7.59 -22.99 13.50
N ALA A 133 -6.43 -23.36 14.05
CA ALA A 133 -5.36 -22.40 14.36
C ALA A 133 -4.88 -21.67 13.11
N TYR A 134 -4.69 -22.35 12.00
CA TYR A 134 -4.32 -21.73 10.73
C TYR A 134 -5.38 -20.75 10.22
N VAL A 135 -6.64 -21.16 10.22
CA VAL A 135 -7.75 -20.30 9.79
C VAL A 135 -7.82 -19.05 10.68
N ASN A 136 -7.74 -19.22 12.00
CA ASN A 136 -7.75 -18.10 12.94
C ASN A 136 -6.56 -17.16 12.74
N GLN A 137 -5.37 -17.68 12.47
CA GLN A 137 -4.19 -16.86 12.16
C GLN A 137 -4.39 -16.02 10.90
N VAL A 138 -4.93 -16.60 9.83
CA VAL A 138 -5.22 -15.89 8.58
C VAL A 138 -6.29 -14.81 8.79
N GLU A 139 -7.38 -15.13 9.50
CA GLU A 139 -8.44 -14.15 9.80
C GLU A 139 -7.96 -13.02 10.73
N GLU A 140 -7.01 -13.31 11.63
CA GLU A 140 -6.39 -12.28 12.47
C GLU A 140 -5.55 -11.31 11.63
N ILE A 141 -4.81 -11.79 10.62
CA ILE A 141 -4.07 -10.95 9.68
C ILE A 141 -5.03 -9.98 8.97
N PHE A 142 -6.16 -10.46 8.47
CA PHE A 142 -7.16 -9.62 7.82
C PHE A 142 -7.78 -8.60 8.78
N ARG A 143 -8.07 -9.00 10.01
CA ARG A 143 -8.63 -8.10 11.04
C ARG A 143 -7.63 -7.00 11.43
N LYS A 144 -6.36 -7.36 11.55
CA LYS A 144 -5.28 -6.40 11.83
C LYS A 144 -5.13 -5.39 10.69
N GLU A 145 -5.16 -5.85 9.45
CA GLU A 145 -5.08 -4.98 8.27
C GLU A 145 -6.26 -4.00 8.24
N GLN A 146 -7.49 -4.46 8.45
CA GLN A 146 -8.67 -3.59 8.53
C GLN A 146 -8.55 -2.55 9.66
N GLY A 147 -8.00 -2.93 10.81
CA GLY A 147 -7.76 -2.01 11.92
C GLY A 147 -6.74 -0.91 11.57
N GLN A 148 -5.67 -1.26 10.88
CA GLN A 148 -4.66 -0.32 10.42
C GLN A 148 -5.21 0.67 9.37
N TRP A 149 -6.09 0.21 8.48
CA TRP A 149 -6.81 1.09 7.56
C TRP A 149 -7.70 2.10 8.30
N GLY A 150 -8.38 1.67 9.35
CA GLY A 150 -9.19 2.55 10.19
C GLY A 150 -8.35 3.66 10.82
N GLN A 151 -7.15 3.36 11.30
CA GLN A 151 -6.22 4.35 11.86
C GLN A 151 -5.71 5.33 10.80
N LEU A 152 -5.23 4.84 9.66
CA LEU A 152 -4.75 5.67 8.54
C LEU A 152 -5.83 6.65 8.06
N THR A 153 -7.06 6.20 7.89
CA THR A 153 -8.17 7.06 7.47
C THR A 153 -8.54 8.10 8.52
N SER A 154 -8.40 7.80 9.80
CA SER A 154 -8.64 8.75 10.89
C SER A 154 -7.55 9.82 10.96
N GLU A 155 -6.29 9.46 10.73
CA GLU A 155 -5.17 10.41 10.65
C GLU A 155 -5.32 11.38 9.47
N ILE A 156 -5.68 10.86 8.29
CA ILE A 156 -5.93 11.69 7.10
C ILE A 156 -7.08 12.69 7.36
N LYS A 157 -8.16 12.24 7.98
CA LYS A 157 -9.30 13.11 8.33
C LYS A 157 -8.93 14.18 9.37
N SER A 158 -7.99 13.91 10.26
CA SER A 158 -7.55 14.90 11.26
C SER A 158 -6.72 16.02 10.67
N VAL A 159 -6.12 15.81 9.49
CA VAL A 159 -5.32 16.80 8.74
C VAL A 159 -6.22 17.68 7.86
N GLU A 160 -7.47 17.30 7.60
CA GLU A 160 -8.41 18.15 6.85
C GLU A 160 -8.65 19.46 7.63
N PRO A 161 -8.41 20.64 7.02
CA PRO A 161 -8.59 21.91 7.71
C PRO A 161 -10.03 22.04 8.19
N GLN A 162 -10.22 22.22 9.51
CA GLN A 162 -11.52 22.48 10.09
C GLN A 162 -12.14 23.68 9.35
N LYS A 163 -13.30 23.48 8.69
CA LYS A 163 -14.08 24.57 8.10
C LYS A 163 -14.21 25.69 9.12
N PRO A 164 -13.94 26.96 8.74
CA PRO A 164 -14.13 28.08 9.64
C PRO A 164 -15.56 28.04 10.19
N LYS A 165 -15.69 28.05 11.53
CA LYS A 165 -17.01 28.20 12.16
C LYS A 165 -17.62 29.49 11.62
N GLU A 166 -18.72 29.37 10.88
CA GLU A 166 -19.52 30.53 10.48
C GLU A 166 -19.88 31.31 11.78
N LEU A 167 -19.28 32.47 11.90
CA LEU A 167 -19.69 33.48 12.89
C LEU A 167 -21.13 33.85 12.60
N LYS A 168 -22.09 33.26 13.31
CA LYS A 168 -23.45 33.74 13.35
C LYS A 168 -23.43 35.20 13.85
N LYS A 169 -23.70 36.13 12.94
CA LYS A 169 -24.08 37.49 13.27
C LYS A 169 -25.51 37.53 13.81
#